data_7f4ff085e1d05f71d13902fa79bbe029
#
_entry.id   7f4ff085e1d05f71d13902fa79bbe029
#
_cell.length_a   1.000
_cell.length_b   1.000
_cell.length_c   1.000
_cell.angle_alpha   90.00
_cell.angle_beta   90.00
_cell.angle_gamma   90.00
#
_symmetry.space_group_name_H-M   'P 1'
#
loop_
_entity.id
_entity.type
_entity.pdbx_description
1 polymer ?
#
loop_
_entity_poly.entity_id
_entity_poly.type
_entity_poly.pdbx_seq_one_letter_code
_entity_poly.pdbx_strand_id
1 'polypeptide(L)' 'MSSPTQQEILKANEAELILKSDVFKEAVQNLRAEYIYKWESANDENVDFRENLHKAIRILPEIEKHLRIIVE' A
#
# COMPACT_ATOMS: atom_id res chain seq x y z
N MET A 1 15.35 23.54 15.43
CA MET A 1 14.74 22.71 14.38
C MET A 1 15.01 23.34 13.02
N SER A 2 15.47 22.54 12.09
CA SER A 2 15.68 23.03 10.73
C SER A 2 14.35 23.01 9.97
N SER A 3 14.13 24.05 9.16
CA SER A 3 12.98 24.07 8.26
C SER A 3 13.15 23.01 7.17
N PRO A 4 12.05 22.42 6.66
CA PRO A 4 12.17 21.48 5.55
C PRO A 4 12.72 22.15 4.31
N THR A 5 13.52 21.42 3.54
CA THR A 5 14.05 21.92 2.27
C THR A 5 12.92 22.03 1.25
N GLN A 6 13.15 22.81 0.19
CA GLN A 6 12.19 22.92 -0.90
C GLN A 6 11.90 21.56 -1.54
N GLN A 7 12.93 20.71 -1.67
CA GLN A 7 12.76 19.36 -2.21
C GLN A 7 11.87 18.50 -1.30
N GLU A 8 12.04 18.62 0.01
CA GLU A 8 11.20 17.89 0.96
C GLU A 8 9.74 18.32 0.87
N ILE A 9 9.50 19.63 0.71
CA ILE A 9 8.15 20.17 0.53
C ILE A 9 7.52 19.64 -0.75
N LEU A 10 8.28 19.61 -1.86
CA LEU A 10 7.79 19.08 -3.14
C LEU A 10 7.44 17.59 -3.04
N LYS A 11 8.31 16.81 -2.39
CA LYS A 11 8.04 15.37 -2.18
C LYS A 11 6.80 15.15 -1.33
N ALA A 12 6.64 15.94 -0.26
CA ALA A 12 5.47 15.83 0.61
C ALA A 12 4.19 16.13 -0.19
N ASN A 13 4.22 17.16 -1.05
CA ASN A 13 3.08 17.51 -1.90
C ASN A 13 2.75 16.40 -2.90
N GLU A 14 3.76 15.79 -3.52
CA GLU A 14 3.56 14.68 -4.43
C GLU A 14 2.97 13.46 -3.73
N ALA A 15 3.49 13.13 -2.54
CA ALA A 15 2.97 12.01 -1.75
C ALA A 15 1.51 12.25 -1.35
N GLU A 16 1.16 13.48 -0.99
CA GLU A 16 -0.22 13.84 -0.65
C GLU A 16 -1.15 13.68 -1.84
N LEU A 17 -0.71 14.11 -3.04
CA LEU A 17 -1.48 13.94 -4.26
C LEU A 17 -1.73 12.46 -4.56
N ILE A 18 -0.73 11.60 -4.37
CA ILE A 18 -0.89 10.16 -4.57
C ILE A 18 -1.92 9.60 -3.58
N LEU A 19 -1.80 9.98 -2.30
CA LEU A 19 -2.74 9.52 -1.27
C LEU A 19 -4.19 9.93 -1.56
N LYS A 20 -4.39 11.09 -2.19
CA LYS A 20 -5.71 11.59 -2.55
C LYS A 20 -6.21 11.09 -3.90
N SER A 21 -5.36 10.45 -4.69
CA SER A 21 -5.71 9.96 -6.03
C SER A 21 -6.72 8.82 -5.94
N ASP A 22 -7.86 8.98 -6.58
CA ASP A 22 -8.88 7.94 -6.67
C ASP A 22 -8.37 6.73 -7.44
N VAL A 23 -7.55 6.96 -8.47
CA VAL A 23 -6.96 5.87 -9.25
C VAL A 23 -6.00 5.05 -8.39
N PHE A 24 -5.20 5.71 -7.56
CA PHE A 24 -4.28 5.01 -6.65
C PHE A 24 -5.07 4.18 -5.63
N LYS A 25 -6.10 4.77 -5.02
CA LYS A 25 -6.94 4.06 -4.06
C LYS A 25 -7.62 2.85 -4.71
N GLU A 26 -8.14 3.03 -5.91
CA GLU A 26 -8.77 1.95 -6.66
C GLU A 26 -7.78 0.83 -6.97
N ALA A 27 -6.57 1.17 -7.40
CA ALA A 27 -5.52 0.19 -7.70
C ALA A 27 -5.16 -0.64 -6.46
N VAL A 28 -4.99 0.01 -5.31
CA VAL A 28 -4.68 -0.69 -4.05
C VAL A 28 -5.84 -1.60 -3.63
N GLN A 29 -7.07 -1.11 -3.74
CA GLN A 29 -8.26 -1.90 -3.40
C GLN A 29 -8.43 -3.10 -4.32
N ASN A 30 -8.19 -2.92 -5.62
CA ASN A 30 -8.27 -4.01 -6.60
C ASN A 30 -7.21 -5.07 -6.32
N LEU A 31 -6.01 -4.66 -6.02
CA LEU A 31 -4.92 -5.59 -5.69
C LEU A 31 -5.22 -6.37 -4.42
N ARG A 32 -5.73 -5.68 -3.40
CA ARG A 32 -6.14 -6.34 -2.16
C ARG A 32 -7.25 -7.36 -2.41
N ALA A 33 -8.25 -6.99 -3.17
CA ALA A 33 -9.37 -7.89 -3.51
C ALA A 33 -8.87 -9.12 -4.27
N GLU A 34 -7.93 -8.94 -5.20
CA GLU A 34 -7.32 -10.04 -5.95
C GLU A 34 -6.59 -11.01 -5.02
N TYR A 35 -5.80 -10.48 -4.08
CA TYR A 35 -5.06 -11.32 -3.14
C TYR A 35 -5.99 -12.06 -2.19
N ILE A 36 -7.06 -11.42 -1.71
CA ILE A 36 -8.06 -12.05 -0.86
C ILE A 36 -8.75 -13.17 -1.62
N TYR A 37 -9.14 -12.92 -2.87
CA TYR A 37 -9.78 -13.94 -3.72
C TYR A 37 -8.86 -15.16 -3.90
N LYS A 38 -7.61 -14.93 -4.22
CA LYS A 38 -6.62 -16.00 -4.38
C LYS A 38 -6.41 -16.78 -3.08
N TRP A 39 -6.39 -16.08 -1.95
CA TRP A 39 -6.24 -16.69 -0.64
C TRP A 39 -7.44 -17.58 -0.29
N GLU A 40 -8.64 -17.08 -0.52
CA GLU A 40 -9.89 -17.84 -0.28
C GLU A 40 -10.02 -19.05 -1.20
N SER A 41 -9.53 -18.93 -2.43
CA SER A 41 -9.63 -19.98 -3.44
C SER A 41 -8.48 -20.99 -3.39
N ALA A 42 -7.44 -20.71 -2.59
CA ALA A 42 -6.28 -21.58 -2.51
C ALA A 42 -6.63 -22.91 -1.84
N ASN A 43 -6.01 -24.00 -2.34
CA ASN A 43 -6.14 -25.30 -1.75
C ASN A 43 -5.53 -25.33 -0.35
N ASP A 44 -6.22 -25.94 0.62
CA ASP A 44 -5.76 -26.06 2.00
C ASP A 44 -4.41 -26.75 2.10
N GLU A 45 -4.07 -27.61 1.16
CA GLU A 45 -2.77 -28.30 1.14
C GLU A 45 -1.62 -27.38 0.73
N ASN A 46 -1.91 -26.22 0.15
CA ASN A 46 -0.91 -25.27 -0.34
C ASN A 46 -0.63 -24.20 0.72
N VAL A 47 -0.10 -24.63 1.86
CA VAL A 47 0.09 -23.79 3.05
C VAL A 47 1.01 -22.60 2.75
N ASP A 48 2.15 -22.84 2.10
CA ASP A 48 3.13 -21.79 1.82
C ASP A 48 2.54 -20.68 0.93
N PHE A 49 1.79 -21.07 -0.09
CA PHE A 49 1.13 -20.12 -0.99
C PHE A 49 0.11 -19.27 -0.22
N ARG A 50 -0.70 -19.89 0.62
CA ARG A 50 -1.69 -19.20 1.44
C ARG A 50 -1.03 -18.23 2.42
N GLU A 51 0.05 -18.65 3.09
CA GLU A 51 0.79 -17.79 4.01
C GLU A 51 1.39 -16.59 3.30
N ASN A 52 1.97 -16.78 2.12
CA ASN A 52 2.54 -15.70 1.32
C ASN A 52 1.47 -14.68 0.91
N LEU A 53 0.30 -15.14 0.50
CA LEU A 53 -0.82 -14.26 0.18
C LEU A 53 -1.30 -13.48 1.40
N HIS A 54 -1.40 -14.14 2.54
CA HIS A 54 -1.80 -13.50 3.78
C HIS A 54 -0.81 -12.40 4.18
N LYS A 55 0.48 -12.65 4.07
CA LYS A 55 1.52 -11.66 4.32
C LYS A 55 1.41 -10.48 3.35
N ALA A 56 1.17 -10.75 2.07
CA ALA A 56 0.99 -9.70 1.07
C ALA A 56 -0.20 -8.80 1.40
N ILE A 57 -1.33 -9.38 1.78
CA ILE A 57 -2.53 -8.63 2.18
C ILE A 57 -2.21 -7.72 3.36
N ARG A 58 -1.45 -8.19 4.34
CA ARG A 58 -1.07 -7.43 5.53
C ARG A 58 -0.08 -6.31 5.23
N ILE A 59 0.72 -6.46 4.19
CA ILE A 59 1.74 -5.47 3.80
C ILE A 59 1.15 -4.34 2.96
N LEU A 60 0.08 -4.58 2.20
CA LEU A 60 -0.50 -3.55 1.33
C LEU A 60 -0.76 -2.20 2.03
N PRO A 61 -1.31 -2.16 3.26
CA PRO A 61 -1.51 -0.88 3.94
C PRO A 61 -0.22 -0.12 4.24
N GLU A 62 0.93 -0.79 4.23
CA GLU A 62 2.22 -0.14 4.46
C GLU A 62 2.58 0.86 3.36
N ILE A 63 2.07 0.68 2.14
CA ILE A 63 2.29 1.62 1.05
C ILE A 63 1.73 3.00 1.43
N GLU A 64 0.49 3.05 1.90
CA GLU A 64 -0.13 4.29 2.33
C GLU A 64 0.56 4.87 3.56
N LYS A 65 0.95 4.03 4.50
CA LYS A 65 1.68 4.44 5.69
C LYS A 65 2.99 5.15 5.33
N HIS A 66 3.75 4.59 4.40
CA HIS A 66 5.02 5.19 4.00
C HIS A 66 4.83 6.48 3.20
N LEU A 67 3.76 6.59 2.44
CA LEU A 67 3.40 7.86 1.80
C LEU A 67 3.06 8.93 2.84
N ARG A 68 2.32 8.57 3.88
CA ARG A 68 2.00 9.50 4.97
C ARG A 68 3.24 9.98 5.72
N ILE A 69 4.22 9.10 5.91
CA ILE A 69 5.50 9.46 6.53
C ILE A 69 6.20 10.55 5.70
N ILE A 70 6.15 10.46 4.39
CA ILE A 70 6.75 11.48 3.51
C ILE A 70 6.02 12.82 3.65
N VAL A 71 4.69 12.79 3.80
CA VAL A 71 3.89 14.01 3.98
C VAL A 71 4.23 14.70 5.31
N GLU A 72 4.41 13.93 6.36
CA GLU A 72 4.74 14.46 7.69
C GLU A 72 6.18 14.95 7.76
#